data_d60c863991704a01afd8b1cd26462cf7
#
_entry.id   d60c863991704a01afd8b1cd26462cf7
#
_cell.length_a   1.000
_cell.length_b   1.000
_cell.length_c   1.000
_cell.angle_alpha   90.00
_cell.angle_beta   90.00
_cell.angle_gamma   90.00
#
_symmetry.space_group_name_H-M   'P 1'
#
loop_
_entity.id
_entity.type
_entity.pdbx_description
1 polymer ?
#
loop_
_entity_poly.entity_id
_entity_poly.type
_entity_poly.pdbx_seq_one_letter_code
_entity_poly.pdbx_strand_id
1 'polypeptide(L)'
;MRQTLALVITMHALCAAAYAQTSDGGFDKLLSPSLAATAKAMHATIRRDIAEAAEALPAEDFGFKPTPEVRSFAQLVGHLVNANFFFCSQAKGAATPATTNFERVAEKAALIKGLTDALAYCDAVYESTTDADFNQAVTLTGFPGMNPKTATSRGAVLMFNTTHNNEHYGNIVVYLRLKGKVPPSTARSQAPKGQ
;
A
#
# COMPACT_ATOMS: atom_id res chain seq x y z
N MET A 1 -23.01 52.92 5.09
CA MET A 1 -22.59 51.86 6.04
C MET A 1 -23.40 50.56 6.00
N ARG A 2 -24.62 50.50 5.41
CA ARG A 2 -25.42 49.25 5.34
C ARG A 2 -25.09 48.30 4.18
N GLN A 3 -24.46 48.77 3.10
CA GLN A 3 -24.13 47.93 1.93
C GLN A 3 -22.83 47.14 2.07
N THR A 4 -21.89 47.60 2.89
CA THR A 4 -20.62 46.90 3.14
C THR A 4 -20.76 45.67 4.04
N LEU A 5 -21.78 45.65 4.91
CA LEU A 5 -22.01 44.51 5.83
C LEU A 5 -22.63 43.30 5.11
N ALA A 6 -23.48 43.54 4.11
CA ALA A 6 -24.10 42.47 3.32
C ALA A 6 -23.09 41.70 2.44
N LEU A 7 -22.07 42.39 1.93
CA LEU A 7 -21.05 41.77 1.06
C LEU A 7 -20.10 40.86 1.84
N VAL A 8 -19.78 41.20 3.10
CA VAL A 8 -18.90 40.39 3.96
C VAL A 8 -19.60 39.10 4.40
N ILE A 9 -20.91 39.17 4.69
CA ILE A 9 -21.68 37.99 5.12
C ILE A 9 -21.86 36.98 3.98
N THR A 10 -22.05 37.44 2.74
CA THR A 10 -22.17 36.55 1.58
C THR A 10 -20.84 35.85 1.22
N MET A 11 -19.70 36.52 1.43
CA MET A 11 -18.40 35.93 1.14
C MET A 11 -18.00 34.84 2.16
N HIS A 12 -18.37 35.00 3.43
CA HIS A 12 -18.15 33.99 4.46
C HIS A 12 -19.06 32.76 4.28
N ALA A 13 -20.30 32.94 3.83
CA ALA A 13 -21.23 31.84 3.55
C ALA A 13 -20.76 30.98 2.36
N LEU A 14 -20.18 31.60 1.33
CA LEU A 14 -19.60 30.86 0.17
C LEU A 14 -18.35 30.07 0.54
N CYS A 15 -17.49 30.59 1.43
CA CYS A 15 -16.35 29.81 1.94
C CYS A 15 -16.77 28.64 2.81
N ALA A 16 -17.78 28.77 3.66
CA ALA A 16 -18.28 27.70 4.51
C ALA A 16 -18.92 26.56 3.68
N ALA A 17 -19.61 26.88 2.59
CA ALA A 17 -20.18 25.88 1.68
C ALA A 17 -19.12 25.10 0.88
N ALA A 18 -17.98 25.72 0.56
CA ALA A 18 -16.87 25.05 -0.11
C ALA A 18 -16.15 24.04 0.79
N TYR A 19 -16.13 24.24 2.10
CA TYR A 19 -15.54 23.28 3.07
C TYR A 19 -16.46 22.09 3.37
N ALA A 20 -17.77 22.21 3.17
CA ALA A 20 -18.74 21.14 3.44
C ALA A 20 -18.83 20.09 2.33
N GLN A 21 -18.14 20.26 1.18
CA GLN A 21 -18.27 19.37 0.02
C GLN A 21 -17.12 18.37 -0.14
N THR A 22 -16.24 18.19 0.84
CA THR A 22 -15.06 17.31 0.70
C THR A 22 -15.10 16.02 1.51
N SER A 23 -16.21 15.59 2.06
CA SER A 23 -16.32 14.29 2.73
C SER A 23 -17.06 13.25 1.88
N ASP A 24 -16.53 12.94 0.71
CA ASP A 24 -16.85 11.67 0.06
C ASP A 24 -16.14 10.55 0.82
N GLY A 25 -16.71 10.08 1.92
CA GLY A 25 -16.51 8.82 2.65
C GLY A 25 -15.31 7.89 2.40
N GLY A 26 -14.30 8.33 1.64
CA GLY A 26 -13.12 7.54 1.32
C GLY A 26 -12.18 7.37 2.50
N PHE A 27 -11.92 8.45 3.22
CA PHE A 27 -10.99 8.42 4.36
C PHE A 27 -11.66 7.88 5.62
N ASP A 28 -12.92 8.22 5.85
CA ASP A 28 -13.70 7.73 7.00
C ASP A 28 -13.87 6.21 6.98
N LYS A 29 -13.90 5.60 5.78
CA LYS A 29 -13.94 4.15 5.61
C LYS A 29 -12.64 3.46 5.96
N LEU A 30 -11.51 4.18 5.95
CA LEU A 30 -10.21 3.64 6.33
C LEU A 30 -10.00 3.64 7.84
N LEU A 31 -10.70 4.52 8.58
CA LEU A 31 -10.56 4.65 10.02
C LEU A 31 -11.72 3.95 10.73
N SER A 32 -11.38 3.02 11.59
CA SER A 32 -12.30 2.26 12.43
C SER A 32 -11.86 2.38 13.89
N PRO A 33 -12.76 2.31 14.88
CA PRO A 33 -12.36 2.10 16.27
C PRO A 33 -11.54 0.83 16.49
N SER A 34 -11.67 -0.17 15.62
CA SER A 34 -10.87 -1.39 15.60
C SER A 34 -9.55 -1.14 14.85
N LEU A 35 -8.42 -1.36 15.51
CA LEU A 35 -7.09 -1.27 14.90
C LEU A 35 -6.88 -2.35 13.84
N ALA A 36 -7.36 -3.56 14.08
CA ALA A 36 -7.29 -4.64 13.11
C ALA A 36 -8.10 -4.32 11.84
N ALA A 37 -9.32 -3.78 11.99
CA ALA A 37 -10.14 -3.37 10.85
C ALA A 37 -9.49 -2.22 10.06
N THR A 38 -8.89 -1.24 10.74
CA THR A 38 -8.14 -0.14 10.12
C THR A 38 -6.93 -0.67 9.34
N ALA A 39 -6.11 -1.53 9.94
CA ALA A 39 -4.96 -2.13 9.29
C ALA A 39 -5.35 -2.94 8.05
N LYS A 40 -6.43 -3.73 8.14
CA LYS A 40 -7.02 -4.48 7.01
C LYS A 40 -7.46 -3.55 5.88
N ALA A 41 -8.17 -2.47 6.18
CA ALA A 41 -8.64 -1.51 5.17
C ALA A 41 -7.47 -0.80 4.47
N MET A 42 -6.44 -0.40 5.22
CA MET A 42 -5.22 0.19 4.68
C MET A 42 -4.46 -0.81 3.79
N HIS A 43 -4.32 -2.06 4.23
CA HIS A 43 -3.73 -3.13 3.42
C HIS A 43 -4.50 -3.34 2.13
N ALA A 44 -5.83 -3.46 2.18
CA ALA A 44 -6.68 -3.65 1.01
C ALA A 44 -6.52 -2.53 -0.03
N THR A 45 -6.31 -1.29 0.43
CA THR A 45 -6.07 -0.14 -0.44
C THR A 45 -4.73 -0.26 -1.16
N ILE A 46 -3.65 -0.44 -0.41
CA ILE A 46 -2.30 -0.46 -1.01
C ILE A 46 -2.04 -1.72 -1.82
N ARG A 47 -2.59 -2.89 -1.43
CA ARG A 47 -2.46 -4.12 -2.21
C ARG A 47 -3.04 -3.98 -3.62
N ARG A 48 -4.21 -3.31 -3.72
CA ARG A 48 -4.84 -3.04 -5.02
C ARG A 48 -3.95 -2.13 -5.87
N ASP A 49 -3.44 -1.06 -5.28
CA ASP A 49 -2.57 -0.11 -5.97
C ASP A 49 -1.30 -0.77 -6.51
N ILE A 50 -0.67 -1.64 -5.72
CA ILE A 50 0.52 -2.39 -6.13
C ILE A 50 0.21 -3.39 -7.24
N ALA A 51 -0.88 -4.16 -7.11
CA ALA A 51 -1.26 -5.16 -8.10
C ALA A 51 -1.55 -4.51 -9.47
N GLU A 52 -2.36 -3.45 -9.49
CA GLU A 52 -2.68 -2.72 -10.71
C GLU A 52 -1.44 -2.03 -11.31
N ALA A 53 -0.55 -1.49 -10.46
CA ALA A 53 0.68 -0.85 -10.91
C ALA A 53 1.65 -1.83 -11.58
N ALA A 54 1.79 -3.04 -11.01
CA ALA A 54 2.61 -4.10 -11.58
C ALA A 54 2.08 -4.55 -12.96
N GLU A 55 0.76 -4.61 -13.13
CA GLU A 55 0.15 -4.95 -14.42
C GLU A 55 0.28 -3.84 -15.47
N ALA A 56 0.27 -2.56 -15.06
CA ALA A 56 0.24 -1.41 -15.95
C ALA A 56 1.49 -1.26 -16.84
N LEU A 57 2.64 -1.81 -16.42
CA LEU A 57 3.88 -1.71 -17.19
C LEU A 57 4.02 -2.93 -18.12
N PRO A 58 4.32 -2.74 -19.43
CA PRO A 58 4.55 -3.84 -20.35
C PRO A 58 5.84 -4.61 -20.01
N ALA A 59 5.94 -5.86 -20.45
CA ALA A 59 7.01 -6.78 -20.05
C ALA A 59 8.41 -6.27 -20.43
N GLU A 60 8.53 -5.62 -21.59
CA GLU A 60 9.78 -5.01 -22.08
C GLU A 60 10.31 -3.90 -21.19
N ASP A 61 9.44 -3.28 -20.38
CA ASP A 61 9.82 -2.22 -19.46
C ASP A 61 10.15 -2.71 -18.03
N PHE A 62 10.02 -4.00 -17.75
CA PHE A 62 10.32 -4.54 -16.43
C PHE A 62 11.79 -4.40 -16.03
N GLY A 63 12.71 -4.37 -17.00
CA GLY A 63 14.12 -4.10 -16.77
C GLY A 63 14.47 -2.62 -16.53
N PHE A 64 13.52 -1.69 -16.69
CA PHE A 64 13.77 -0.26 -16.60
C PHE A 64 14.23 0.17 -15.21
N LYS A 65 15.24 1.05 -15.18
CA LYS A 65 15.76 1.75 -13.98
C LYS A 65 15.80 3.25 -14.27
N PRO A 66 15.25 4.10 -13.38
CA PRO A 66 15.43 5.56 -13.50
C PRO A 66 16.90 5.99 -13.45
N THR A 67 17.71 5.37 -12.56
CA THR A 67 19.16 5.55 -12.46
C THR A 67 19.83 4.19 -12.21
N PRO A 68 21.15 4.04 -12.47
CA PRO A 68 21.86 2.77 -12.26
C PRO A 68 21.78 2.22 -10.82
N GLU A 69 21.70 3.11 -9.83
CA GLU A 69 21.79 2.78 -8.40
C GLU A 69 20.51 2.19 -7.83
N VAL A 70 19.38 2.45 -8.48
CA VAL A 70 18.09 1.96 -7.98
C VAL A 70 17.75 0.56 -8.51
N ARG A 71 16.80 -0.11 -7.87
CA ARG A 71 16.26 -1.38 -8.37
C ARG A 71 15.63 -1.17 -9.75
N SER A 72 15.64 -2.20 -10.61
CA SER A 72 14.75 -2.23 -11.77
C SER A 72 13.29 -2.39 -11.33
N PHE A 73 12.34 -2.10 -12.21
CA PHE A 73 10.93 -2.32 -11.92
C PHE A 73 10.65 -3.78 -11.54
N ALA A 74 11.24 -4.75 -12.27
CA ALA A 74 11.16 -6.16 -11.94
C ALA A 74 11.68 -6.47 -10.53
N GLN A 75 12.85 -5.92 -10.18
CA GLN A 75 13.43 -6.09 -8.85
C GLN A 75 12.57 -5.46 -7.75
N LEU A 76 11.91 -4.33 -8.03
CA LEU A 76 11.04 -3.66 -7.08
C LEU A 76 9.75 -4.47 -6.85
N VAL A 77 9.14 -5.01 -7.91
CA VAL A 77 8.00 -5.93 -7.79
C VAL A 77 8.40 -7.21 -7.04
N GLY A 78 9.55 -7.81 -7.40
CA GLY A 78 10.07 -8.99 -6.71
C GLY A 78 10.38 -8.76 -5.23
N HIS A 79 10.87 -7.55 -4.88
CA HIS A 79 11.06 -7.13 -3.49
C HIS A 79 9.74 -7.10 -2.72
N LEU A 80 8.68 -6.55 -3.31
CA LEU A 80 7.35 -6.56 -2.72
C LEU A 80 6.80 -7.98 -2.51
N VAL A 81 7.05 -8.90 -3.45
CA VAL A 81 6.69 -10.32 -3.26
C VAL A 81 7.37 -10.90 -2.03
N ASN A 82 8.71 -10.77 -1.95
CA ASN A 82 9.51 -11.29 -0.84
C ASN A 82 9.07 -10.68 0.49
N ALA A 83 8.86 -9.36 0.53
CA ALA A 83 8.48 -8.62 1.73
C ALA A 83 7.09 -9.02 2.26
N ASN A 84 6.09 -9.12 1.38
CA ASN A 84 4.74 -9.53 1.80
C ASN A 84 4.74 -10.95 2.37
N PHE A 85 5.38 -11.92 1.70
CA PHE A 85 5.53 -13.26 2.27
C PHE A 85 6.27 -13.23 3.61
N PHE A 86 7.35 -12.46 3.72
CA PHE A 86 8.13 -12.35 4.94
C PHE A 86 7.29 -11.78 6.09
N PHE A 87 6.76 -10.57 5.97
CA PHE A 87 6.06 -9.93 7.08
C PHE A 87 4.79 -10.65 7.47
N CYS A 88 4.00 -11.13 6.51
CA CYS A 88 2.76 -11.83 6.82
C CYS A 88 3.01 -13.21 7.46
N SER A 89 4.10 -13.91 7.10
CA SER A 89 4.49 -15.15 7.79
C SER A 89 4.99 -14.88 9.21
N GLN A 90 5.77 -13.81 9.44
CA GLN A 90 6.19 -13.40 10.78
C GLN A 90 4.99 -13.02 11.66
N ALA A 91 4.04 -12.25 11.13
CA ALA A 91 2.81 -11.90 11.84
C ALA A 91 1.96 -13.13 12.20
N LYS A 92 1.94 -14.12 11.31
CA LYS A 92 1.25 -15.40 11.52
C LYS A 92 1.99 -16.34 12.49
N GLY A 93 3.30 -16.12 12.71
CA GLY A 93 4.14 -17.05 13.46
C GLY A 93 4.44 -18.33 12.68
N ALA A 94 4.50 -18.27 11.36
CA ALA A 94 4.72 -19.40 10.46
C ALA A 94 5.99 -19.22 9.63
N ALA A 95 6.51 -20.31 9.07
CA ALA A 95 7.56 -20.23 8.06
C ALA A 95 7.05 -19.51 6.80
N THR A 96 7.93 -18.77 6.11
CA THR A 96 7.57 -18.17 4.83
C THR A 96 7.30 -19.26 3.79
N PRO A 97 6.20 -19.16 3.01
CA PRO A 97 5.96 -20.09 1.91
C PRO A 97 6.84 -19.80 0.68
N ALA A 98 7.52 -18.65 0.64
CA ALA A 98 8.40 -18.31 -0.48
C ALA A 98 9.64 -19.24 -0.51
N THR A 99 9.82 -19.94 -1.62
CA THR A 99 10.98 -20.81 -1.89
C THR A 99 11.97 -20.16 -2.85
N THR A 100 11.61 -19.02 -3.42
CA THR A 100 12.37 -18.30 -4.46
C THR A 100 12.65 -16.88 -3.99
N ASN A 101 13.82 -16.34 -4.30
CA ASN A 101 14.10 -14.92 -4.19
C ASN A 101 13.58 -14.21 -5.45
N PHE A 102 12.42 -13.56 -5.34
CA PHE A 102 11.74 -12.91 -6.46
C PHE A 102 12.48 -11.68 -7.00
N GLU A 103 13.39 -11.06 -6.25
CA GLU A 103 14.26 -9.99 -6.79
C GLU A 103 15.21 -10.47 -7.91
N ARG A 104 15.38 -11.77 -8.05
CA ARG A 104 16.18 -12.39 -9.12
C ARG A 104 15.35 -12.86 -10.32
N VAL A 105 14.04 -12.74 -10.25
CA VAL A 105 13.12 -13.11 -11.33
C VAL A 105 12.97 -11.92 -12.27
N ALA A 106 13.15 -12.14 -13.57
CA ALA A 106 13.00 -11.09 -14.58
C ALA A 106 11.65 -11.15 -15.32
N GLU A 107 11.06 -12.34 -15.40
CA GLU A 107 9.86 -12.61 -16.18
C GLU A 107 8.62 -11.99 -15.55
N LYS A 108 7.94 -11.07 -16.29
CA LYS A 108 6.73 -10.38 -15.84
C LYS A 108 5.68 -11.37 -15.31
N ALA A 109 5.35 -12.41 -16.10
CA ALA A 109 4.29 -13.36 -15.71
C ALA A 109 4.59 -14.07 -14.39
N ALA A 110 5.84 -14.46 -14.15
CA ALA A 110 6.25 -15.08 -12.89
C ALA A 110 6.20 -14.11 -11.71
N LEU A 111 6.59 -12.84 -11.93
CA LEU A 111 6.52 -11.79 -10.92
C LEU A 111 5.07 -11.45 -10.55
N ILE A 112 4.18 -11.30 -11.55
CA ILE A 112 2.75 -11.04 -11.32
C ILE A 112 2.10 -12.20 -10.55
N LYS A 113 2.41 -13.44 -10.94
CA LYS A 113 1.92 -14.61 -10.19
C LYS A 113 2.43 -14.60 -8.75
N GLY A 114 3.74 -14.39 -8.55
CA GLY A 114 4.32 -14.33 -7.21
C GLY A 114 3.71 -13.21 -6.36
N LEU A 115 3.47 -12.04 -6.96
CA LEU A 115 2.82 -10.91 -6.28
C LEU A 115 1.37 -11.25 -5.89
N THR A 116 0.61 -11.85 -6.80
CA THR A 116 -0.76 -12.29 -6.52
C THR A 116 -0.80 -13.27 -5.36
N ASP A 117 0.08 -14.28 -5.37
CA ASP A 117 0.15 -15.28 -4.31
C ASP A 117 0.55 -14.66 -2.96
N ALA A 118 1.54 -13.75 -2.95
CA ALA A 118 2.00 -13.07 -1.73
C ALA A 118 0.93 -12.16 -1.13
N LEU A 119 0.23 -11.40 -1.98
CA LEU A 119 -0.87 -10.53 -1.56
C LEU A 119 -2.05 -11.35 -1.02
N ALA A 120 -2.42 -12.45 -1.68
CA ALA A 120 -3.47 -13.34 -1.19
C ALA A 120 -3.10 -14.00 0.16
N TYR A 121 -1.83 -14.37 0.34
CA TYR A 121 -1.34 -14.87 1.61
C TYR A 121 -1.49 -13.83 2.73
N CYS A 122 -1.11 -12.57 2.45
CA CYS A 122 -1.31 -11.46 3.37
C CYS A 122 -2.79 -11.19 3.64
N ASP A 123 -3.64 -11.16 2.62
CA ASP A 123 -5.09 -10.96 2.77
C ASP A 123 -5.67 -11.91 3.82
N ALA A 124 -5.30 -13.20 3.77
CA ALA A 124 -5.76 -14.20 4.74
C ALA A 124 -5.27 -13.90 6.17
N VAL A 125 -4.04 -13.36 6.33
CA VAL A 125 -3.50 -12.99 7.64
C VAL A 125 -4.22 -11.77 8.21
N TYR A 126 -4.41 -10.72 7.41
CA TYR A 126 -5.15 -9.53 7.85
C TYR A 126 -6.62 -9.86 8.15
N GLU A 127 -7.25 -10.71 7.33
CA GLU A 127 -8.65 -11.11 7.51
C GLU A 127 -8.87 -11.86 8.82
N SER A 128 -7.95 -12.74 9.19
CA SER A 128 -8.04 -13.56 10.40
C SER A 128 -7.59 -12.83 11.67
N THR A 129 -7.01 -11.63 11.58
CA THR A 129 -6.49 -10.89 12.74
C THR A 129 -7.58 -10.05 13.38
N THR A 130 -7.86 -10.29 14.66
CA THR A 130 -8.76 -9.50 15.50
C THR A 130 -8.00 -8.45 16.31
N ASP A 131 -8.72 -7.52 16.98
CA ASP A 131 -8.08 -6.55 17.87
C ASP A 131 -7.37 -7.23 19.07
N ALA A 132 -7.86 -8.36 19.54
CA ALA A 132 -7.18 -9.15 20.55
C ALA A 132 -5.86 -9.72 20.03
N ASP A 133 -5.84 -10.21 18.78
CA ASP A 133 -4.64 -10.72 18.12
C ASP A 133 -3.62 -9.62 17.80
N PHE A 134 -4.10 -8.39 17.63
CA PHE A 134 -3.25 -7.25 17.25
C PHE A 134 -2.13 -6.99 18.25
N ASN A 135 -2.40 -7.23 19.54
CA ASN A 135 -1.44 -7.10 20.62
C ASN A 135 -0.68 -8.41 20.93
N GLN A 136 -0.98 -9.51 20.23
CA GLN A 136 -0.29 -10.77 20.43
C GLN A 136 1.21 -10.61 20.19
N ALA A 137 2.03 -11.04 21.16
CA ALA A 137 3.47 -11.01 21.06
C ALA A 137 3.96 -11.96 19.94
N VAL A 138 4.83 -11.46 19.10
CA VAL A 138 5.55 -12.21 18.07
C VAL A 138 7.03 -11.85 18.09
N THR A 139 7.87 -12.69 17.51
CA THR A 139 9.29 -12.39 17.34
C THR A 139 9.60 -12.25 15.86
N LEU A 140 9.97 -11.04 15.44
CA LEU A 140 10.45 -10.78 14.10
C LEU A 140 11.91 -11.27 13.99
N THR A 141 12.18 -12.13 13.00
CA THR A 141 13.51 -12.71 12.79
C THR A 141 13.99 -12.51 11.38
N GLY A 142 15.30 -12.20 11.23
CA GLY A 142 15.94 -12.18 9.90
C GLY A 142 15.64 -10.95 9.05
N PHE A 143 15.13 -9.87 9.62
CA PHE A 143 14.98 -8.61 8.87
C PHE A 143 16.33 -7.92 8.75
N PRO A 144 16.77 -7.56 7.52
CA PRO A 144 18.05 -6.88 7.30
C PRO A 144 18.15 -5.56 8.08
N GLY A 145 19.24 -5.34 8.78
CA GLY A 145 19.50 -4.12 9.56
C GLY A 145 18.82 -4.05 10.93
N MET A 146 18.05 -5.06 11.33
CA MET A 146 17.50 -5.20 12.67
C MET A 146 18.26 -6.26 13.48
N ASN A 147 18.06 -6.25 14.80
CA ASN A 147 18.57 -7.34 15.65
C ASN A 147 18.03 -8.69 15.14
N PRO A 148 18.83 -9.76 15.24
CA PRO A 148 18.45 -11.10 14.74
C PRO A 148 17.11 -11.59 15.28
N LYS A 149 16.69 -11.11 16.47
CA LYS A 149 15.38 -11.39 17.05
C LYS A 149 14.86 -10.11 17.71
N THR A 150 13.75 -9.60 17.19
CA THR A 150 13.08 -8.41 17.75
C THR A 150 11.72 -8.81 18.28
N ALA A 151 11.51 -8.69 19.60
CA ALA A 151 10.19 -8.86 20.20
C ALA A 151 9.28 -7.71 19.79
N THR A 152 8.08 -8.02 19.31
CA THR A 152 7.11 -7.04 18.82
C THR A 152 5.69 -7.61 18.95
N SER A 153 4.69 -6.94 18.38
CA SER A 153 3.33 -7.45 18.30
C SER A 153 2.96 -7.81 16.85
N ARG A 154 1.98 -8.71 16.69
CA ARG A 154 1.40 -9.06 15.38
C ARG A 154 0.97 -7.81 14.62
N GLY A 155 0.23 -6.92 15.29
CA GLY A 155 -0.25 -5.67 14.72
C GLY A 155 0.88 -4.76 14.24
N ALA A 156 1.97 -4.64 15.00
CA ALA A 156 3.13 -3.84 14.60
C ALA A 156 3.76 -4.37 13.31
N VAL A 157 3.88 -5.70 13.16
CA VAL A 157 4.39 -6.32 11.92
C VAL A 157 3.47 -6.04 10.73
N LEU A 158 2.14 -6.16 10.91
CA LEU A 158 1.17 -5.89 9.86
C LEU A 158 1.16 -4.40 9.46
N MET A 159 1.22 -3.49 10.43
CA MET A 159 1.33 -2.06 10.15
C MET A 159 2.63 -1.75 9.40
N PHE A 160 3.74 -2.37 9.79
CA PHE A 160 5.02 -2.20 9.09
C PHE A 160 4.94 -2.71 7.65
N ASN A 161 4.31 -3.89 7.41
CA ASN A 161 4.07 -4.39 6.05
C ASN A 161 3.29 -3.37 5.19
N THR A 162 2.21 -2.81 5.74
CA THR A 162 1.41 -1.79 5.02
C THR A 162 2.25 -0.54 4.72
N THR A 163 3.03 -0.05 5.68
CA THR A 163 3.91 1.14 5.50
C THR A 163 4.98 0.86 4.45
N HIS A 164 5.64 -0.29 4.51
CA HIS A 164 6.64 -0.73 3.55
C HIS A 164 6.05 -0.83 2.12
N ASN A 165 4.86 -1.39 1.99
CA ASN A 165 4.15 -1.44 0.71
C ASN A 165 3.85 -0.03 0.17
N ASN A 166 3.44 0.93 1.02
CA ASN A 166 3.22 2.33 0.62
C ASN A 166 4.51 3.02 0.16
N GLU A 167 5.63 2.80 0.88
CA GLU A 167 6.94 3.32 0.50
C GLU A 167 7.32 2.87 -0.92
N HIS A 168 7.23 1.56 -1.18
CA HIS A 168 7.59 1.03 -2.48
C HIS A 168 6.58 1.35 -3.58
N TYR A 169 5.30 1.49 -3.27
CA TYR A 169 4.33 2.02 -4.21
C TYR A 169 4.66 3.46 -4.63
N GLY A 170 5.10 4.30 -3.68
CA GLY A 170 5.59 5.65 -3.99
C GLY A 170 6.75 5.62 -5.00
N ASN A 171 7.69 4.68 -4.85
CA ASN A 171 8.75 4.45 -5.83
C ASN A 171 8.17 4.01 -7.19
N ILE A 172 7.30 2.98 -7.22
CA ILE A 172 6.65 2.47 -8.44
C ILE A 172 5.95 3.57 -9.22
N VAL A 173 5.28 4.50 -8.54
CA VAL A 173 4.60 5.66 -9.16
C VAL A 173 5.56 6.47 -10.03
N VAL A 174 6.82 6.65 -9.61
CA VAL A 174 7.84 7.36 -10.40
C VAL A 174 8.18 6.59 -11.68
N TYR A 175 8.38 5.27 -11.58
CA TYR A 175 8.67 4.41 -12.75
C TYR A 175 7.54 4.46 -13.78
N LEU A 176 6.29 4.34 -13.33
CA LEU A 176 5.12 4.42 -14.20
C LEU A 176 5.07 5.75 -14.95
N ARG A 177 5.24 6.88 -14.24
CA ARG A 177 5.22 8.22 -14.86
C ARG A 177 6.34 8.42 -15.87
N LEU A 178 7.55 7.95 -15.59
CA LEU A 178 8.67 8.01 -16.52
C LEU A 178 8.42 7.17 -17.78
N LYS A 179 7.56 6.17 -17.69
CA LYS A 179 7.09 5.35 -18.82
C LYS A 179 5.75 5.81 -19.41
N GLY A 180 5.32 7.04 -19.09
CA GLY A 180 4.08 7.64 -19.62
C GLY A 180 2.79 6.96 -19.13
N LYS A 181 2.84 6.19 -18.04
CA LYS A 181 1.67 5.53 -17.46
C LYS A 181 1.08 6.36 -16.31
N VAL A 182 -0.25 6.41 -16.24
CA VAL A 182 -0.95 7.02 -15.11
C VAL A 182 -0.98 6.02 -13.96
N PRO A 183 -0.47 6.39 -12.76
CA PRO A 183 -0.52 5.48 -11.61
C PRO A 183 -1.96 5.17 -11.18
N PRO A 184 -2.26 3.94 -10.70
CA PRO A 184 -3.62 3.53 -10.33
C PRO A 184 -4.32 4.45 -9.33
N SER A 185 -3.62 4.89 -8.28
CA SER A 185 -4.19 5.83 -7.30
C SER A 185 -4.54 7.19 -7.93
N THR A 186 -3.73 7.67 -8.89
CA THR A 186 -4.00 8.90 -9.64
C THR A 186 -5.22 8.71 -10.54
N ALA A 187 -5.29 7.61 -11.29
CA ALA A 187 -6.42 7.31 -12.16
C ALA A 187 -7.75 7.27 -11.37
N ARG A 188 -7.76 6.63 -10.21
CA ARG A 188 -8.96 6.60 -9.32
C ARG A 188 -9.35 7.97 -8.79
N SER A 189 -8.37 8.82 -8.43
CA SER A 189 -8.67 10.17 -7.94
C SER A 189 -9.24 11.10 -9.02
N GLN A 190 -8.95 10.81 -10.28
CA GLN A 190 -9.42 11.57 -11.45
C GLN A 190 -10.69 10.99 -12.07
N ALA A 191 -11.11 9.79 -11.68
CA ALA A 191 -12.36 9.20 -12.16
C ALA A 191 -13.55 10.09 -11.78
N PRO A 192 -14.54 10.29 -12.68
CA PRO A 192 -15.75 11.01 -12.34
C PRO A 192 -16.38 10.38 -11.09
N LYS A 193 -16.60 11.19 -10.05
CA LYS A 193 -17.36 10.74 -8.89
C LYS A 193 -18.78 10.51 -9.37
N GLY A 194 -19.26 9.25 -9.29
CA GLY A 194 -20.63 8.90 -9.68
C GLY A 194 -21.62 9.84 -9.01
N GLN A 195 -22.52 10.40 -9.84
CA GLN A 195 -23.66 11.21 -9.41
C GLN A 195 -24.65 10.33 -8.64
#